data_4808f2844e6ac18e990f48b840af8e65
#
_entry.id   4808f2844e6ac18e990f48b840af8e65
#
_cell.length_a   1.000
_cell.length_b   1.000
_cell.length_c   1.000
_cell.angle_alpha   90.00
_cell.angle_beta   90.00
_cell.angle_gamma   90.00
#
_symmetry.space_group_name_H-M   'P 1'
#
loop_
_entity.id
_entity.type
_entity.pdbx_description
1 polymer ?
#
loop_
_entity_poly.entity_id
_entity_poly.type
_entity_poly.pdbx_seq_one_letter_code
_entity_poly.pdbx_strand_id
1 'polypeptide(L)'
;MIEIENLSVAFDGTEVVKQVTFKIEDGEILGVVGESGSGKSVTALTLMGLVSDSAQITSGRIVFDNTVLREAGKPVNKALYRKFQGDCMSMIFQEPMTSLNPTQKAGKQVEEMLKLHSSLEKDMRKGRVLEAFASVGLQNPESVYDSYPHQLSGAMRQR
;
A
#
# COMPACT_ATOMS: atom_id res chain seq x y z
N MET A 1 -5.96 -12.48 -7.83
CA MET A 1 -4.92 -12.60 -8.88
C MET A 1 -4.53 -11.21 -9.41
N ILE A 2 -3.23 -10.97 -9.64
CA ILE A 2 -2.69 -9.70 -10.22
C ILE A 2 -1.92 -10.04 -11.50
N GLU A 3 -2.14 -9.26 -12.56
CA GLU A 3 -1.40 -9.38 -13.82
C GLU A 3 -0.84 -8.02 -14.24
N ILE A 4 0.44 -7.99 -14.59
CA ILE A 4 1.11 -6.86 -15.21
C ILE A 4 1.58 -7.34 -16.59
N GLU A 5 1.14 -6.65 -17.64
CA GLU A 5 1.43 -7.01 -19.02
C GLU A 5 2.15 -5.88 -19.74
N ASN A 6 3.38 -6.13 -20.19
CA ASN A 6 4.22 -5.22 -20.98
C ASN A 6 4.27 -3.77 -20.43
N LEU A 7 4.27 -3.63 -19.10
CA LEU A 7 4.23 -2.36 -18.41
C LEU A 7 5.52 -1.57 -18.66
N SER A 8 5.41 -0.38 -19.25
CA SER A 8 6.46 0.64 -19.27
C SER A 8 5.99 1.91 -18.58
N VAL A 9 6.88 2.49 -17.78
CA VAL A 9 6.63 3.73 -17.04
C VAL A 9 7.76 4.72 -17.31
N ALA A 10 7.42 5.94 -17.68
CA ALA A 10 8.35 7.02 -17.93
C ALA A 10 8.09 8.21 -17.01
N PHE A 11 9.15 8.94 -16.70
CA PHE A 11 9.13 10.26 -16.05
C PHE A 11 9.85 11.24 -16.96
N ASP A 12 9.20 12.35 -17.28
CA ASP A 12 9.77 13.40 -18.15
C ASP A 12 10.38 12.84 -19.44
N GLY A 13 9.70 11.86 -20.05
CA GLY A 13 10.13 11.19 -21.27
C GLY A 13 11.19 10.11 -21.11
N THR A 14 11.70 9.88 -19.91
CA THR A 14 12.69 8.83 -19.63
C THR A 14 12.01 7.59 -19.09
N GLU A 15 12.12 6.44 -19.78
CA GLU A 15 11.58 5.16 -19.30
C GLU A 15 12.43 4.61 -18.13
N VAL A 16 11.79 4.44 -16.99
CA VAL A 16 12.35 3.85 -15.75
C VAL A 16 11.96 2.38 -15.60
N VAL A 17 10.76 2.03 -16.05
CA VAL A 17 10.29 0.63 -16.13
C VAL A 17 10.06 0.32 -17.60
N LYS A 18 10.58 -0.83 -18.07
CA LYS A 18 10.56 -1.21 -19.48
C LYS A 18 9.98 -2.60 -19.67
N GLN A 19 8.80 -2.67 -20.30
CA GLN A 19 8.14 -3.91 -20.76
C GLN A 19 8.08 -5.02 -19.70
N VAL A 20 7.79 -4.65 -18.45
CA VAL A 20 7.70 -5.62 -17.35
C VAL A 20 6.41 -6.42 -17.48
N THR A 21 6.54 -7.74 -17.41
CA THR A 21 5.41 -8.68 -17.45
C THR A 21 5.58 -9.70 -16.35
N PHE A 22 4.58 -9.85 -15.47
CA PHE A 22 4.48 -10.94 -14.51
C PHE A 22 3.04 -11.09 -14.02
N LYS A 23 2.78 -12.23 -13.40
CA LYS A 23 1.51 -12.58 -12.79
C LYS A 23 1.75 -13.02 -11.35
N ILE A 24 0.81 -12.74 -10.47
CA ILE A 24 0.79 -13.22 -9.08
C ILE A 24 -0.54 -13.91 -8.87
N GLU A 25 -0.49 -15.20 -8.61
CA GLU A 25 -1.66 -16.02 -8.30
C GLU A 25 -2.10 -15.81 -6.84
N ASP A 26 -3.32 -16.22 -6.52
CA ASP A 26 -3.80 -16.16 -5.14
C ASP A 26 -2.98 -17.12 -4.25
N GLY A 27 -2.51 -16.62 -3.11
CA GLY A 27 -1.65 -17.35 -2.18
C GLY A 27 -0.17 -17.41 -2.58
N GLU A 28 0.22 -16.82 -3.71
CA GLU A 28 1.61 -16.78 -4.18
C GLU A 28 2.41 -15.66 -3.54
N ILE A 29 3.71 -15.89 -3.34
CA ILE A 29 4.69 -14.87 -2.95
C ILE A 29 5.65 -14.67 -4.10
N LEU A 30 5.61 -13.51 -4.74
CA LEU A 30 6.53 -13.15 -5.81
C LEU A 30 7.66 -12.25 -5.27
N GLY A 31 8.90 -12.70 -5.39
CA GLY A 31 10.10 -11.92 -5.08
C GLY A 31 10.56 -11.11 -6.29
N VAL A 32 10.60 -9.77 -6.17
CA VAL A 32 11.16 -8.88 -7.21
C VAL A 32 12.54 -8.39 -6.77
N VAL A 33 13.58 -8.83 -7.45
CA VAL A 33 14.98 -8.51 -7.15
C VAL A 33 15.61 -7.67 -8.26
N GLY A 34 16.65 -6.93 -7.93
CA GLY A 34 17.38 -6.09 -8.88
C GLY A 34 18.17 -4.99 -8.17
N GLU A 35 19.05 -4.32 -8.87
CA GLU A 35 19.88 -3.23 -8.37
C GLU A 35 19.06 -2.02 -7.92
N SER A 36 19.68 -1.11 -7.15
CA SER A 36 19.07 0.18 -6.81
C SER A 36 18.82 0.96 -8.11
N GLY A 37 17.64 1.57 -8.21
CA GLY A 37 17.25 2.32 -9.43
C GLY A 37 16.68 1.47 -10.56
N SER A 38 16.58 0.13 -10.44
CA SER A 38 16.06 -0.75 -11.51
C SER A 38 14.53 -0.68 -11.71
N GLY A 39 13.80 0.22 -11.05
CA GLY A 39 12.37 0.40 -11.24
C GLY A 39 11.46 -0.43 -10.32
N LYS A 40 11.98 -1.25 -9.39
CA LYS A 40 11.16 -2.10 -8.50
C LYS A 40 10.09 -1.33 -7.72
N SER A 41 10.50 -0.27 -7.04
CA SER A 41 9.57 0.57 -6.25
C SER A 41 8.59 1.30 -7.15
N VAL A 42 9.03 1.76 -8.33
CA VAL A 42 8.16 2.40 -9.32
C VAL A 42 7.09 1.42 -9.81
N THR A 43 7.46 0.17 -10.08
CA THR A 43 6.52 -0.88 -10.50
C THR A 43 5.48 -1.14 -9.40
N ALA A 44 5.92 -1.31 -8.14
CA ALA A 44 5.02 -1.52 -7.01
C ALA A 44 4.08 -0.32 -6.76
N LEU A 45 4.60 0.90 -6.79
CA LEU A 45 3.79 2.12 -6.65
C LEU A 45 2.80 2.30 -7.81
N THR A 46 3.21 1.92 -9.04
CA THR A 46 2.32 1.97 -10.20
C THR A 46 1.19 0.97 -10.08
N LEU A 47 1.49 -0.26 -9.62
CA LEU A 47 0.49 -1.29 -9.31
C LEU A 47 -0.54 -0.78 -8.29
N MET A 48 -0.07 -0.13 -7.24
CA MET A 48 -0.92 0.43 -6.19
C MET A 48 -1.65 1.73 -6.58
N GLY A 49 -1.37 2.31 -7.76
CA GLY A 49 -1.91 3.61 -8.17
C GLY A 49 -1.38 4.78 -7.34
N LEU A 50 -0.20 4.62 -6.73
CA LEU A 50 0.45 5.59 -5.84
C LEU A 50 1.67 6.27 -6.47
N VAL A 51 1.97 5.96 -7.72
CA VAL A 51 3.03 6.65 -8.47
C VAL A 51 2.67 8.13 -8.68
N SER A 52 3.67 9.01 -8.72
CA SER A 52 3.44 10.45 -8.87
C SER A 52 2.67 10.78 -10.15
N ASP A 53 1.98 11.92 -10.16
CA ASP A 53 1.19 12.37 -11.32
C ASP A 53 2.09 12.70 -12.54
N SER A 54 3.41 12.86 -12.35
CA SER A 54 4.38 13.02 -13.46
C SER A 54 4.71 11.71 -14.17
N ALA A 55 4.36 10.55 -13.58
CA ALA A 55 4.58 9.26 -14.19
C ALA A 55 3.57 8.97 -15.31
N GLN A 56 4.09 8.61 -16.47
CA GLN A 56 3.30 8.22 -17.63
C GLN A 56 3.45 6.72 -17.89
N ILE A 57 2.34 6.01 -18.02
CA ILE A 57 2.37 4.64 -18.55
C ILE A 57 2.41 4.72 -20.06
N THR A 58 3.57 4.36 -20.62
CA THR A 58 3.85 4.44 -22.07
C THR A 58 3.41 3.18 -22.80
N SER A 59 3.38 2.03 -22.12
CA SER A 59 2.83 0.79 -22.67
C SER A 59 2.27 -0.12 -21.57
N GLY A 60 1.45 -1.08 -21.98
CA GLY A 60 0.96 -2.16 -21.15
C GLY A 60 -0.24 -1.83 -20.28
N ARG A 61 -0.56 -2.77 -19.41
CA ARG A 61 -1.71 -2.67 -18.49
C ARG A 61 -1.48 -3.41 -17.18
N ILE A 62 -2.28 -3.05 -16.18
CA ILE A 62 -2.36 -3.69 -14.86
C ILE A 62 -3.78 -4.17 -14.66
N VAL A 63 -3.93 -5.45 -14.33
CA VAL A 63 -5.21 -6.10 -14.09
C VAL A 63 -5.24 -6.70 -12.69
N PHE A 64 -6.32 -6.47 -11.95
CA PHE A 64 -6.60 -7.08 -10.65
C PHE A 64 -7.97 -7.75 -10.71
N ASP A 65 -8.01 -9.05 -10.46
CA ASP A 65 -9.25 -9.87 -10.50
C ASP A 65 -10.14 -9.56 -11.71
N ASN A 66 -9.58 -9.68 -12.92
CA ASN A 66 -10.22 -9.38 -14.21
C ASN A 66 -10.63 -7.89 -14.39
N THR A 67 -10.27 -7.01 -13.47
CA THR A 67 -10.54 -5.59 -13.58
C THR A 67 -9.28 -4.85 -14.01
N VAL A 68 -9.34 -4.14 -15.15
CA VAL A 68 -8.23 -3.30 -15.62
C VAL A 68 -8.13 -2.07 -14.73
N LEU A 69 -7.10 -2.02 -13.88
CA LEU A 69 -6.84 -0.88 -12.98
C LEU A 69 -6.15 0.27 -13.72
N ARG A 70 -5.24 -0.06 -14.63
CA ARG A 70 -4.41 0.88 -15.35
C ARG A 70 -4.10 0.38 -16.76
N GLU A 71 -4.04 1.29 -17.72
CA GLU A 71 -3.71 0.97 -19.12
C GLU A 71 -3.02 2.18 -19.76
N ALA A 72 -2.07 1.93 -20.65
CA ALA A 72 -1.37 2.97 -21.40
C ALA A 72 -2.34 3.87 -22.18
N GLY A 73 -2.05 5.17 -22.20
CA GLY A 73 -2.89 6.15 -22.88
C GLY A 73 -4.21 6.49 -22.20
N LYS A 74 -4.54 5.85 -21.08
CA LYS A 74 -5.75 6.16 -20.31
C LYS A 74 -5.42 6.91 -19.01
N PRO A 75 -6.25 7.86 -18.59
CA PRO A 75 -6.09 8.55 -17.31
C PRO A 75 -6.25 7.58 -16.14
N VAL A 76 -5.64 7.91 -15.00
CA VAL A 76 -5.81 7.14 -13.76
C VAL A 76 -7.25 7.21 -13.29
N ASN A 77 -7.90 6.07 -13.12
CA ASN A 77 -9.18 6.01 -12.46
C ASN A 77 -9.00 5.91 -10.94
N LYS A 78 -8.81 7.07 -10.28
CA LYS A 78 -8.61 7.14 -8.82
C LYS A 78 -9.80 6.55 -8.04
N ALA A 79 -11.01 6.65 -8.56
CA ALA A 79 -12.20 6.08 -7.91
C ALA A 79 -12.18 4.54 -7.94
N LEU A 80 -11.66 3.94 -9.01
CA LEU A 80 -11.50 2.50 -9.12
C LEU A 80 -10.44 1.99 -8.13
N TYR A 81 -9.28 2.64 -8.04
CA TYR A 81 -8.25 2.27 -7.08
C TYR A 81 -8.74 2.31 -5.64
N ARG A 82 -9.51 3.34 -5.25
CA ARG A 82 -10.07 3.47 -3.90
C ARG A 82 -10.97 2.32 -3.47
N LYS A 83 -11.56 1.58 -4.41
CA LYS A 83 -12.38 0.39 -4.11
C LYS A 83 -11.53 -0.79 -3.64
N PHE A 84 -10.27 -0.86 -4.08
CA PHE A 84 -9.37 -1.97 -3.78
C PHE A 84 -8.33 -1.63 -2.72
N GLN A 85 -7.92 -0.36 -2.64
CA GLN A 85 -6.95 0.11 -1.66
C GLN A 85 -7.53 0.03 -0.24
N GLY A 86 -6.80 -0.59 0.67
CA GLY A 86 -7.16 -0.78 2.06
C GLY A 86 -8.02 -2.02 2.35
N ASP A 87 -8.80 -2.49 1.40
CA ASP A 87 -9.63 -3.70 1.51
C ASP A 87 -8.95 -4.93 0.87
N CYS A 88 -8.61 -4.83 -0.41
CA CYS A 88 -8.02 -5.92 -1.19
C CYS A 88 -6.51 -5.77 -1.40
N MET A 89 -6.02 -4.54 -1.42
CA MET A 89 -4.61 -4.22 -1.65
C MET A 89 -4.09 -3.28 -0.58
N SER A 90 -2.92 -3.59 -0.02
CA SER A 90 -2.21 -2.72 0.91
C SER A 90 -0.71 -2.69 0.57
N MET A 91 0.00 -1.71 1.08
CA MET A 91 1.43 -1.54 0.85
C MET A 91 2.16 -1.21 2.15
N ILE A 92 3.27 -1.89 2.38
CA ILE A 92 4.23 -1.53 3.43
C ILE A 92 5.34 -0.73 2.77
N PHE A 93 5.52 0.52 3.18
CA PHE A 93 6.55 1.40 2.64
C PHE A 93 7.94 1.11 3.21
N GLN A 94 8.97 1.41 2.44
CA GLN A 94 10.36 1.17 2.83
C GLN A 94 10.79 1.98 4.08
N GLU A 95 10.17 3.15 4.31
CA GLU A 95 10.44 3.99 5.47
C GLU A 95 9.18 4.14 6.34
N PRO A 96 8.87 3.16 7.21
CA PRO A 96 7.65 3.19 8.02
C PRO A 96 7.64 4.32 9.06
N MET A 97 8.81 4.92 9.33
CA MET A 97 8.96 5.99 10.32
C MET A 97 8.21 7.28 9.95
N THR A 98 8.01 7.51 8.66
CA THR A 98 7.33 8.69 8.11
C THR A 98 5.87 8.44 7.75
N SER A 99 5.41 7.18 7.81
CA SER A 99 4.06 6.81 7.39
C SER A 99 2.97 7.17 8.43
N LEU A 100 3.34 7.29 9.71
CA LEU A 100 2.42 7.69 10.77
C LEU A 100 2.36 9.20 10.92
N ASN A 101 1.14 9.75 11.01
CA ASN A 101 0.92 11.16 11.32
C ASN A 101 1.38 11.46 12.77
N PRO A 102 2.41 12.31 12.99
CA PRO A 102 2.96 12.57 14.31
C PRO A 102 2.00 13.29 15.26
N THR A 103 0.94 13.91 14.75
CA THR A 103 -0.03 14.70 15.52
C THR A 103 -1.24 13.90 15.97
N GLN A 104 -1.33 12.63 15.57
CA GLN A 104 -2.43 11.73 15.93
C GLN A 104 -1.92 10.52 16.71
N LYS A 105 -2.71 10.03 17.66
CA LYS A 105 -2.42 8.79 18.39
C LYS A 105 -2.38 7.59 17.46
N ALA A 106 -1.43 6.67 17.67
CA ALA A 106 -1.24 5.50 16.82
C ALA A 106 -2.51 4.64 16.69
N GLY A 107 -3.18 4.35 17.81
CA GLY A 107 -4.42 3.57 17.78
C GLY A 107 -5.54 4.22 16.99
N LYS A 108 -5.62 5.56 16.98
CA LYS A 108 -6.65 6.27 16.20
C LYS A 108 -6.40 6.17 14.70
N GLN A 109 -5.15 6.15 14.27
CA GLN A 109 -4.80 5.97 12.86
C GLN A 109 -5.16 4.57 12.35
N VAL A 110 -4.93 3.54 13.17
CA VAL A 110 -5.35 2.17 12.83
C VAL A 110 -6.87 2.01 12.90
N GLU A 111 -7.53 2.65 13.87
CA GLU A 111 -9.00 2.66 13.97
C GLU A 111 -9.67 3.29 12.75
N GLU A 112 -9.03 4.28 12.11
CA GLU A 112 -9.52 4.93 10.90
C GLU A 112 -9.66 3.92 9.74
N MET A 113 -8.74 2.98 9.59
CA MET A 113 -8.84 1.90 8.60
C MET A 113 -10.08 1.05 8.83
N LEU A 114 -10.38 0.68 10.08
CA LEU A 114 -11.59 -0.06 10.42
C LEU A 114 -12.86 0.75 10.16
N LYS A 115 -12.80 2.07 10.38
CA LYS A 115 -13.93 2.96 10.08
C LYS A 115 -14.25 3.03 8.58
N LEU A 116 -13.21 3.00 7.73
CA LEU A 116 -13.36 3.17 6.28
C LEU A 116 -13.69 1.85 5.56
N HIS A 117 -13.17 0.71 6.06
CA HIS A 117 -13.17 -0.57 5.35
C HIS A 117 -13.90 -1.70 6.11
N SER A 118 -14.56 -1.42 7.22
CA SER A 118 -15.34 -2.42 7.93
C SER A 118 -16.72 -1.92 8.36
N SER A 119 -17.64 -2.84 8.60
CA SER A 119 -18.97 -2.57 9.16
C SER A 119 -18.97 -2.53 10.70
N LEU A 120 -17.80 -2.59 11.36
CA LEU A 120 -17.70 -2.61 12.81
C LEU A 120 -18.24 -1.33 13.43
N GLU A 121 -19.07 -1.47 14.45
CA GLU A 121 -19.55 -0.36 15.25
C GLU A 121 -18.39 0.33 16.00
N LYS A 122 -18.56 1.61 16.28
CA LYS A 122 -17.53 2.46 16.90
C LYS A 122 -16.93 1.86 18.18
N ASP A 123 -17.78 1.30 19.03
CA ASP A 123 -17.37 0.79 20.33
C ASP A 123 -16.53 -0.51 20.22
N MET A 124 -16.70 -1.27 19.14
CA MET A 124 -15.93 -2.49 18.86
C MET A 124 -14.58 -2.23 18.21
N ARG A 125 -14.39 -1.10 17.54
CA ARG A 125 -13.17 -0.81 16.77
C ARG A 125 -11.93 -0.75 17.65
N LYS A 126 -12.01 -0.11 18.83
CA LYS A 126 -10.87 -0.05 19.75
C LYS A 126 -10.41 -1.45 20.18
N GLY A 127 -11.32 -2.33 20.54
CA GLY A 127 -11.01 -3.72 20.89
C GLY A 127 -10.27 -4.42 19.74
N ARG A 128 -10.75 -4.27 18.51
CA ARG A 128 -10.12 -4.88 17.34
C ARG A 128 -8.71 -4.32 17.05
N VAL A 129 -8.48 -3.04 17.28
CA VAL A 129 -7.13 -2.44 17.19
C VAL A 129 -6.19 -3.02 18.23
N LEU A 130 -6.65 -3.16 19.48
CA LEU A 130 -5.84 -3.75 20.57
C LEU A 130 -5.46 -5.21 20.27
N GLU A 131 -6.39 -6.01 19.76
CA GLU A 131 -6.11 -7.36 19.27
C GLU A 131 -5.06 -7.38 18.16
N ALA A 132 -5.17 -6.48 17.18
CA ALA A 132 -4.19 -6.35 16.09
C ALA A 132 -2.81 -5.98 16.63
N PHE A 133 -2.71 -5.05 17.58
CA PHE A 133 -1.45 -4.69 18.22
C PHE A 133 -0.82 -5.86 18.99
N ALA A 134 -1.64 -6.62 19.71
CA ALA A 134 -1.18 -7.82 20.40
C ALA A 134 -0.68 -8.89 19.41
N SER A 135 -1.36 -9.10 18.29
CA SER A 135 -1.01 -10.10 17.28
C SER A 135 0.35 -9.86 16.62
N VAL A 136 0.77 -8.59 16.52
CA VAL A 136 2.11 -8.20 16.01
C VAL A 136 3.14 -8.07 17.15
N GLY A 137 2.81 -8.50 18.36
CA GLY A 137 3.71 -8.56 19.51
C GLY A 137 4.03 -7.21 20.15
N LEU A 138 3.15 -6.21 20.00
CA LEU A 138 3.25 -4.96 20.76
C LEU A 138 2.82 -5.21 22.21
N GLN A 139 3.73 -4.93 23.15
CA GLN A 139 3.44 -5.03 24.57
C GLN A 139 2.58 -3.85 25.03
N ASN A 140 1.68 -4.09 25.97
CA ASN A 140 0.73 -3.08 26.50
C ASN A 140 -0.03 -2.34 25.40
N PRO A 141 -0.87 -3.05 24.61
CA PRO A 141 -1.61 -2.49 23.47
C PRO A 141 -2.40 -1.22 23.79
N GLU A 142 -2.98 -1.10 24.99
CA GLU A 142 -3.69 0.10 25.43
C GLU A 142 -2.78 1.32 25.49
N SER A 143 -1.58 1.16 26.06
CA SER A 143 -0.59 2.24 26.12
C SER A 143 -0.14 2.65 24.72
N VAL A 144 0.09 1.68 23.83
CA VAL A 144 0.45 1.93 22.43
C VAL A 144 -0.67 2.65 21.68
N TYR A 145 -1.93 2.23 21.90
CA TYR A 145 -3.11 2.86 21.31
C TYR A 145 -3.19 4.35 21.65
N ASP A 146 -2.90 4.70 22.89
CA ASP A 146 -2.98 6.08 23.39
C ASP A 146 -1.70 6.91 23.17
N SER A 147 -0.63 6.29 22.66
CA SER A 147 0.66 6.94 22.38
C SER A 147 0.67 7.65 21.03
N TYR A 148 1.43 8.74 20.96
CA TYR A 148 1.80 9.37 19.70
C TYR A 148 3.00 8.66 19.04
N PRO A 149 3.18 8.74 17.72
CA PRO A 149 4.30 8.09 17.03
C PRO A 149 5.67 8.39 17.62
N HIS A 150 5.92 9.63 18.05
CA HIS A 150 7.21 10.01 18.65
C HIS A 150 7.49 9.38 20.02
N GLN A 151 6.47 8.85 20.69
CA GLN A 151 6.59 8.15 21.98
C GLN A 151 6.87 6.65 21.80
N LEU A 152 6.76 6.14 20.57
CA LEU A 152 6.99 4.74 20.22
C LEU A 152 8.44 4.56 19.70
N SER A 153 9.06 3.44 20.06
CA SER A 153 10.37 3.08 19.51
C SER A 153 10.29 2.82 18.00
N GLY A 154 11.43 2.87 17.31
CA GLY A 154 11.51 2.55 15.88
C GLY A 154 10.94 1.16 15.57
N ALA A 155 11.30 0.16 16.36
CA ALA A 155 10.80 -1.21 16.21
C ALA A 155 9.27 -1.32 16.44
N MET A 156 8.70 -0.56 17.37
CA MET A 156 7.24 -0.52 17.58
C MET A 156 6.52 0.14 16.42
N ARG A 157 7.09 1.18 15.83
CA ARG A 157 6.51 1.86 14.67
C ARG A 157 6.56 1.03 13.39
N GLN A 158 7.51 0.10 13.30
CA GLN A 158 7.68 -0.79 12.15
C GLN A 158 6.69 -1.98 12.17
N ARG A 159 6.18 -2.35 13.33
CA ARG A 159 5.15 -3.40 13.51
C ARG A 159 3.75 -2.89 13.20
#